data_4a556f866c30e2ca8f914b31f17cde4c
#
_entry.id   4a556f866c30e2ca8f914b31f17cde4c
#
_cell.length_a   1.000
_cell.length_b   1.000
_cell.length_c   1.000
_cell.angle_alpha   90.00
_cell.angle_beta   90.00
_cell.angle_gamma   90.00
#
_symmetry.space_group_name_H-M   'P 1'
#
loop_
_entity.id
_entity.type
_entity.pdbx_description
1 polymer ?
#
loop_
_entity_poly.entity_id
_entity_poly.type
_entity_poly.pdbx_seq_one_letter_code
_entity_poly.pdbx_strand_id
1 'polypeptide(L)'
;NRIIFVENSGSNAALLDLLSISACEQVCHGFPSKDVILKSGDIVNVDCSTILHGYFSDSSRMFCIGNVSEKNKKLVDVAKECVELGLKQVKPWGHLGDVAQAINDHAMANGYSVVRDVGGHGIGLEFHETPFVSYVIKKGTGMVMARKQC
;
A
#
# COMPACT_ATOMS: atom_id res chain seq x y z
N ASN A 1 13.38 10.03 -2.64
CA ASN A 1 12.47 9.18 -3.41
C ASN A 1 11.75 8.24 -2.45
N ARG A 2 10.45 8.32 -2.36
CA ARG A 2 9.62 7.55 -1.42
C ARG A 2 8.69 6.64 -2.19
N ILE A 3 8.54 5.40 -1.75
CA ILE A 3 7.49 4.50 -2.21
C ILE A 3 6.30 4.70 -1.27
N ILE A 4 5.14 4.94 -1.84
CA ILE A 4 3.92 5.26 -1.11
C ILE A 4 3.03 4.02 -1.11
N PHE A 5 2.79 3.47 0.07
CA PHE A 5 1.67 2.57 0.34
C PHE A 5 0.61 3.39 1.08
N VAL A 6 -0.62 3.29 0.67
CA VAL A 6 -1.71 4.13 1.20
C VAL A 6 -2.63 3.31 2.06
N GLU A 7 -2.94 3.85 3.21
CA GLU A 7 -3.91 3.36 4.16
C GLU A 7 -5.00 4.42 4.35
N ASN A 8 -6.24 4.02 4.53
CA ASN A 8 -7.35 4.94 4.74
C ASN A 8 -8.01 4.72 6.10
N SER A 9 -8.34 5.78 6.80
CA SER A 9 -9.05 5.74 8.07
C SER A 9 -10.27 6.65 8.04
N GLY A 10 -11.47 6.12 8.22
CA GLY A 10 -12.66 6.94 8.39
C GLY A 10 -13.98 6.19 8.49
N SER A 11 -14.90 6.74 9.24
CA SER A 11 -16.09 6.19 9.86
C SER A 11 -17.32 6.03 8.96
N ASN A 12 -18.07 4.95 9.22
CA ASN A 12 -19.50 4.70 8.95
C ASN A 12 -20.22 5.39 7.80
N ALA A 13 -20.33 4.73 6.65
CA ALA A 13 -21.50 4.80 5.79
C ALA A 13 -21.47 3.69 4.72
N ALA A 14 -22.65 3.29 4.26
CA ALA A 14 -22.86 2.12 3.44
C ALA A 14 -22.29 2.25 2.01
N LEU A 15 -21.62 1.22 1.59
CA LEU A 15 -21.36 0.73 0.22
C LEU A 15 -20.44 1.50 -0.72
N LEU A 16 -19.85 2.65 -0.37
CA LEU A 16 -18.90 3.39 -1.24
C LEU A 16 -18.04 4.40 -0.49
N ASP A 17 -17.63 4.14 0.73
CA ASP A 17 -17.34 5.24 1.63
C ASP A 17 -15.89 5.62 1.86
N LEU A 18 -14.93 4.98 1.19
CA LEU A 18 -13.56 5.43 1.37
C LEU A 18 -12.77 5.33 0.07
N LEU A 19 -12.93 6.36 -0.75
CA LEU A 19 -12.04 6.63 -1.85
C LEU A 19 -11.03 7.67 -1.39
N SER A 20 -9.78 7.25 -1.16
CA SER A 20 -8.67 8.15 -0.96
C SER A 20 -7.94 8.36 -2.28
N ILE A 21 -7.71 9.60 -2.64
CA ILE A 21 -6.94 9.98 -3.82
C ILE A 21 -5.73 10.79 -3.39
N SER A 22 -4.55 10.17 -3.45
CA SER A 22 -3.29 10.85 -3.14
C SER A 22 -2.58 11.23 -4.42
N ALA A 23 -2.52 12.54 -4.71
CA ALA A 23 -1.83 13.07 -5.88
C ALA A 23 -0.40 13.51 -5.52
N CYS A 24 0.52 13.22 -6.39
CA CYS A 24 1.95 13.61 -6.50
C CYS A 24 2.75 13.85 -5.20
N GLU A 25 2.30 14.70 -4.29
CA GLU A 25 3.03 15.10 -3.08
C GLU A 25 2.48 14.51 -1.78
N GLN A 26 1.31 13.87 -1.84
CA GLN A 26 0.67 13.25 -0.68
C GLN A 26 1.17 11.82 -0.51
N VAL A 27 1.61 11.49 0.69
CA VAL A 27 2.13 10.14 1.01
C VAL A 27 0.98 9.14 1.18
N CYS A 28 -0.09 9.56 1.87
CA CYS A 28 -1.29 8.77 2.14
C CYS A 28 -2.43 9.69 2.59
N HIS A 29 -3.64 9.15 2.73
CA HIS A 29 -4.82 9.83 3.28
C HIS A 29 -5.20 11.12 2.53
N GLY A 30 -4.96 11.16 1.21
CA GLY A 30 -5.42 12.27 0.39
C GLY A 30 -6.94 12.25 0.25
N PHE A 31 -7.57 13.40 0.53
CA PHE A 31 -9.00 13.56 0.29
C PHE A 31 -9.23 14.05 -1.14
N PRO A 32 -10.18 13.45 -1.88
CA PRO A 32 -10.59 13.99 -3.17
C PRO A 32 -11.08 15.44 -3.01
N SER A 33 -10.54 16.35 -3.81
CA SER A 33 -10.95 17.74 -3.82
C SER A 33 -11.28 18.20 -5.24
N LYS A 34 -12.32 19.00 -5.39
CA LYS A 34 -12.66 19.65 -6.65
C LYS A 34 -11.61 20.68 -7.10
N ASP A 35 -10.77 21.13 -6.17
CA ASP A 35 -9.72 22.11 -6.42
C ASP A 35 -8.44 21.47 -6.95
N VAL A 36 -8.32 20.14 -6.83
CA VAL A 36 -7.17 19.36 -7.33
C VAL A 36 -7.55 18.71 -8.66
N ILE A 37 -7.10 19.33 -9.74
CA ILE A 37 -7.34 18.82 -11.10
C ILE A 37 -6.10 18.07 -11.56
N LEU A 38 -6.25 16.79 -11.88
CA LEU A 38 -5.18 15.96 -12.41
C LEU A 38 -4.74 16.47 -13.80
N LYS A 39 -3.45 16.48 -14.03
CA LYS A 39 -2.81 16.95 -15.27
C LYS A 39 -1.96 15.86 -15.88
N SER A 40 -1.70 15.94 -17.17
CA SER A 40 -0.72 15.08 -17.83
C SER A 40 0.65 15.22 -17.15
N GLY A 41 1.23 14.11 -16.74
CA GLY A 41 2.48 14.05 -15.96
C GLY A 41 2.29 13.66 -14.49
N ASP A 42 1.08 13.74 -13.98
CA ASP A 42 0.79 13.34 -12.61
C ASP A 42 0.76 11.80 -12.44
N ILE A 43 1.12 11.37 -11.26
CA ILE A 43 0.85 10.02 -10.77
C ILE A 43 -0.14 10.12 -9.62
N VAL A 44 -1.12 9.23 -9.58
CA VAL A 44 -2.15 9.25 -8.55
C VAL A 44 -2.34 7.85 -7.99
N ASN A 45 -2.43 7.76 -6.67
CA ASN A 45 -2.88 6.56 -5.98
C ASN A 45 -4.38 6.66 -5.73
N VAL A 46 -5.09 5.64 -6.14
CA VAL A 46 -6.50 5.44 -5.82
C VAL A 46 -6.58 4.27 -4.85
N ASP A 47 -7.05 4.55 -3.67
CA ASP A 47 -7.22 3.61 -2.59
C ASP A 47 -8.72 3.45 -2.29
N CYS A 48 -9.22 2.24 -2.40
CA CYS A 48 -10.64 1.94 -2.38
C CYS A 48 -10.93 0.89 -1.33
N SER A 49 -11.66 1.29 -0.31
CA SER A 49 -12.16 0.39 0.73
C SER A 49 -13.64 0.10 0.52
N THR A 50 -14.04 -1.13 0.74
CA THR A 50 -15.42 -1.58 0.60
C THR A 50 -15.85 -2.43 1.78
N ILE A 51 -17.17 -2.52 2.00
CA ILE A 51 -17.77 -3.40 3.01
C ILE A 51 -18.76 -4.33 2.31
N LEU A 52 -18.60 -5.64 2.50
CA LEU A 52 -19.54 -6.63 2.01
C LEU A 52 -19.91 -7.61 3.12
N HIS A 53 -21.20 -7.68 3.44
CA HIS A 53 -21.73 -8.53 4.51
C HIS A 53 -21.05 -8.32 5.87
N GLY A 54 -20.61 -7.10 6.18
CA GLY A 54 -19.94 -6.73 7.42
C GLY A 54 -18.42 -6.97 7.43
N TYR A 55 -17.85 -7.45 6.31
CA TYR A 55 -16.40 -7.61 6.14
C TYR A 55 -15.83 -6.47 5.32
N PHE A 56 -14.73 -5.92 5.78
CA PHE A 56 -13.98 -4.89 5.08
C PHE A 56 -13.05 -5.50 4.03
N SER A 57 -12.84 -4.75 2.97
CA SER A 57 -11.84 -5.02 1.93
C SER A 57 -11.16 -3.71 1.58
N ASP A 58 -9.87 -3.75 1.33
CA ASP A 58 -9.04 -2.60 1.01
C ASP A 58 -8.13 -2.89 -0.17
N SER A 59 -8.06 -1.97 -1.12
CA SER A 59 -7.22 -2.14 -2.30
C SER A 59 -6.76 -0.81 -2.86
N SER A 60 -5.48 -0.75 -3.22
CA SER A 60 -4.83 0.47 -3.69
C SER A 60 -4.13 0.25 -5.02
N ARG A 61 -4.21 1.23 -5.92
CA ARG A 61 -3.56 1.18 -7.21
C ARG A 61 -3.04 2.55 -7.65
N MET A 62 -1.82 2.54 -8.21
CA MET A 62 -1.24 3.71 -8.85
C MET A 62 -1.68 3.83 -10.31
N PHE A 63 -1.96 5.06 -10.74
CA PHE A 63 -2.28 5.43 -12.12
C PHE A 63 -1.35 6.54 -12.61
N CYS A 64 -0.91 6.40 -13.85
CA CYS A 64 -0.16 7.43 -14.56
C CYS A 64 -1.12 8.24 -15.45
N ILE A 65 -1.13 9.55 -15.33
CA ILE A 65 -2.04 10.44 -16.06
C ILE A 65 -1.32 11.04 -17.27
N GLY A 66 -1.74 10.63 -18.46
CA GLY A 66 -1.13 11.13 -19.70
C GLY A 66 0.35 10.79 -19.83
N ASN A 67 1.17 11.77 -20.22
CA ASN A 67 2.61 11.60 -20.43
C ASN A 67 3.38 11.84 -19.13
N VAL A 68 3.66 10.76 -18.41
CA VAL A 68 4.40 10.79 -17.14
C VAL A 68 5.90 10.69 -17.41
N SER A 69 6.70 11.42 -16.63
CA SER A 69 8.17 11.34 -16.71
C SER A 69 8.69 9.93 -16.42
N GLU A 70 9.79 9.54 -17.07
CA GLU A 70 10.42 8.23 -16.83
C GLU A 70 10.79 8.00 -15.35
N LYS A 71 11.13 9.07 -14.64
CA LYS A 71 11.40 9.03 -13.19
C LYS A 71 10.16 8.61 -12.40
N ASN A 72 9.01 9.22 -12.67
CA ASN A 72 7.77 8.90 -11.96
C ASN A 72 7.23 7.53 -12.38
N LYS A 73 7.34 7.19 -13.66
CA LYS A 73 6.97 5.87 -14.17
C LYS A 73 7.79 4.77 -13.49
N LYS A 74 9.12 4.94 -13.42
CA LYS A 74 10.00 4.01 -12.70
C LYS A 74 9.60 3.87 -11.23
N LEU A 75 9.20 4.95 -10.54
CA LEU A 75 8.73 4.89 -9.17
C LEU A 75 7.48 4.00 -9.04
N VAL A 76 6.51 4.18 -9.93
CA VAL A 76 5.27 3.38 -9.95
C VAL A 76 5.57 1.91 -10.23
N ASP A 77 6.43 1.62 -11.21
CA ASP A 77 6.80 0.25 -11.58
C ASP A 77 7.52 -0.44 -10.41
N VAL A 78 8.52 0.20 -9.81
CA VAL A 78 9.25 -0.35 -8.65
C VAL A 78 8.33 -0.56 -7.44
N ALA A 79 7.38 0.35 -7.18
CA ALA A 79 6.41 0.18 -6.10
C ALA A 79 5.54 -1.07 -6.33
N LYS A 80 5.07 -1.28 -7.55
CA LYS A 80 4.32 -2.48 -7.94
C LYS A 80 5.16 -3.76 -7.77
N GLU A 81 6.39 -3.75 -8.26
CA GLU A 81 7.32 -4.88 -8.11
C GLU A 81 7.59 -5.21 -6.63
N CYS A 82 7.72 -4.19 -5.77
CA CYS A 82 7.84 -4.38 -4.32
C CYS A 82 6.67 -5.18 -3.74
N VAL A 83 5.43 -4.84 -4.11
CA VAL A 83 4.24 -5.58 -3.66
C VAL A 83 4.28 -7.02 -4.15
N GLU A 84 4.59 -7.24 -5.43
CA GLU A 84 4.65 -8.58 -6.02
C GLU A 84 5.74 -9.45 -5.37
N LEU A 85 6.91 -8.87 -5.07
CA LEU A 85 8.00 -9.56 -4.38
C LEU A 85 7.68 -9.86 -2.92
N GLY A 86 7.01 -8.93 -2.23
CA GLY A 86 6.51 -9.14 -0.88
C GLY A 86 5.51 -10.28 -0.83
N LEU A 87 4.52 -10.29 -1.72
CA LEU A 87 3.51 -11.35 -1.80
C LEU A 87 4.12 -12.73 -2.06
N LYS A 88 5.20 -12.84 -2.83
CA LYS A 88 5.92 -14.12 -3.04
C LYS A 88 6.54 -14.68 -1.75
N GLN A 89 6.73 -13.86 -0.72
CA GLN A 89 7.23 -14.31 0.58
C GLN A 89 6.10 -14.77 1.52
N VAL A 90 4.84 -14.52 1.18
CA VAL A 90 3.69 -14.96 1.97
C VAL A 90 3.53 -16.48 1.81
N LYS A 91 3.90 -17.21 2.85
CA LYS A 91 3.84 -18.67 2.89
C LYS A 91 3.66 -19.14 4.33
N PRO A 92 2.99 -20.29 4.55
CA PRO A 92 2.85 -20.85 5.88
C PRO A 92 4.20 -20.99 6.58
N TRP A 93 4.25 -20.56 7.83
CA TRP A 93 5.42 -20.60 8.72
C TRP A 93 6.57 -19.64 8.34
N GLY A 94 6.41 -18.79 7.31
CA GLY A 94 7.27 -17.64 7.07
C GLY A 94 7.02 -16.54 8.09
N HIS A 95 7.90 -15.54 8.14
CA HIS A 95 7.77 -14.38 9.02
C HIS A 95 7.34 -13.14 8.24
N LEU A 96 6.63 -12.23 8.87
CA LEU A 96 6.31 -10.93 8.24
C LEU A 96 7.58 -10.15 7.88
N GLY A 97 8.68 -10.37 8.59
CA GLY A 97 9.99 -9.81 8.24
C GLY A 97 10.54 -10.31 6.91
N ASP A 98 10.14 -11.48 6.42
CA ASP A 98 10.55 -11.96 5.11
C ASP A 98 9.89 -11.12 4.00
N VAL A 99 8.63 -10.76 4.19
CA VAL A 99 7.88 -9.85 3.31
C VAL A 99 8.52 -8.46 3.32
N ALA A 100 8.74 -7.91 4.51
CA ALA A 100 9.34 -6.60 4.70
C ALA A 100 10.72 -6.49 4.05
N GLN A 101 11.58 -7.49 4.26
CA GLN A 101 12.93 -7.51 3.71
C GLN A 101 12.92 -7.53 2.17
N ALA A 102 12.06 -8.36 1.57
CA ALA A 102 11.98 -8.43 0.11
C ALA A 102 11.56 -7.09 -0.51
N ILE A 103 10.61 -6.39 0.11
CA ILE A 103 10.16 -5.05 -0.30
C ILE A 103 11.30 -4.04 -0.15
N ASN A 104 11.92 -3.99 1.02
CA ASN A 104 12.97 -3.01 1.32
C ASN A 104 14.20 -3.19 0.43
N ASP A 105 14.66 -4.42 0.24
CA ASP A 105 15.84 -4.71 -0.59
C ASP A 105 15.62 -4.30 -2.04
N HIS A 106 14.44 -4.58 -2.59
CA HIS A 106 14.11 -4.19 -3.95
C HIS A 106 14.01 -2.67 -4.11
N ALA A 107 13.36 -2.00 -3.16
CA ALA A 107 13.29 -0.53 -3.15
C ALA A 107 14.67 0.10 -3.12
N MET A 108 15.55 -0.35 -2.21
CA MET A 108 16.90 0.17 -2.07
C MET A 108 17.78 -0.11 -3.29
N ALA A 109 17.68 -1.30 -3.88
CA ALA A 109 18.42 -1.65 -5.10
C ALA A 109 18.06 -0.73 -6.29
N ASN A 110 16.85 -0.15 -6.28
CA ASN A 110 16.38 0.79 -7.29
C ASN A 110 16.59 2.26 -6.92
N GLY A 111 17.26 2.56 -5.79
CA GLY A 111 17.54 3.91 -5.31
C GLY A 111 16.39 4.58 -4.58
N TYR A 112 15.45 3.80 -4.08
CA TYR A 112 14.31 4.26 -3.28
C TYR A 112 14.44 3.83 -1.81
N SER A 113 13.63 4.41 -0.96
CA SER A 113 13.48 4.00 0.44
C SER A 113 12.02 3.76 0.78
N VAL A 114 11.77 2.77 1.62
CA VAL A 114 10.45 2.47 2.13
C VAL A 114 10.06 3.47 3.22
N VAL A 115 8.80 3.90 3.25
CA VAL A 115 8.26 4.73 4.33
C VAL A 115 8.19 3.88 5.60
N ARG A 116 8.68 4.44 6.72
CA ARG A 116 8.84 3.68 7.97
C ARG A 116 7.65 3.74 8.89
N ASP A 117 6.89 4.84 8.80
CA ASP A 117 5.81 5.17 9.74
C ASP A 117 4.44 4.63 9.29
N VAL A 118 4.40 3.99 8.12
CA VAL A 118 3.20 3.33 7.59
C VAL A 118 3.50 1.90 7.22
N GLY A 119 2.47 1.05 7.17
CA GLY A 119 2.58 -0.36 6.84
C GLY A 119 1.23 -0.93 6.45
N GLY A 120 1.17 -2.21 6.16
CA GLY A 120 -0.08 -2.94 6.00
C GLY A 120 -0.65 -3.36 7.35
N HIS A 121 -1.86 -3.87 7.32
CA HIS A 121 -2.59 -4.33 8.50
C HIS A 121 -3.48 -5.53 8.18
N GLY A 122 -3.88 -6.25 9.22
CA GLY A 122 -4.98 -7.21 9.11
C GLY A 122 -6.29 -6.49 8.84
N ILE A 123 -7.21 -7.16 8.18
CA ILE A 123 -8.52 -6.63 7.80
C ILE A 123 -9.56 -7.74 7.86
N GLY A 124 -10.78 -7.43 8.29
CA GLY A 124 -11.85 -8.41 8.42
C GLY A 124 -13.14 -7.78 8.90
N LEU A 125 -13.54 -8.02 10.13
CA LEU A 125 -14.71 -7.41 10.76
C LEU A 125 -14.45 -5.96 11.19
N GLU A 126 -13.19 -5.66 11.48
CA GLU A 126 -12.73 -4.30 11.67
C GLU A 126 -11.86 -3.89 10.49
N PHE A 127 -11.83 -2.58 10.19
CA PHE A 127 -11.02 -2.08 9.08
C PHE A 127 -9.52 -2.27 9.35
N HIS A 128 -9.09 -2.01 10.58
CA HIS A 128 -7.73 -2.25 11.02
C HIS A 128 -7.71 -3.36 12.08
N GLU A 129 -7.17 -4.49 11.73
CA GLU A 129 -6.94 -5.60 12.63
C GLU A 129 -5.45 -5.94 12.74
N THR A 130 -5.09 -6.70 13.77
CA THR A 130 -3.75 -7.30 13.84
C THR A 130 -3.58 -8.38 12.76
N PRO A 131 -2.35 -8.54 12.22
CA PRO A 131 -1.11 -7.88 12.59
C PRO A 131 -0.87 -6.55 11.88
N PHE A 132 -0.06 -5.66 12.48
CA PHE A 132 0.57 -4.58 11.73
C PHE A 132 1.74 -5.13 10.92
N VAL A 133 1.77 -4.86 9.62
CA VAL A 133 2.78 -5.34 8.68
C VAL A 133 3.74 -4.20 8.34
N SER A 134 4.78 -4.07 9.15
CA SER A 134 5.85 -3.09 8.90
C SER A 134 6.72 -3.53 7.70
N TYR A 135 7.17 -2.57 6.90
CA TYR A 135 8.05 -2.83 5.75
C TYR A 135 9.54 -2.67 6.08
N VAL A 136 9.90 -2.49 7.36
CA VAL A 136 11.29 -2.25 7.80
C VAL A 136 11.80 -3.23 8.86
N ILE A 137 11.09 -4.30 9.13
CA ILE A 137 11.51 -5.36 10.05
C ILE A 137 12.44 -6.36 9.34
N LYS A 138 13.34 -6.95 10.13
CA LYS A 138 14.36 -7.87 9.60
C LYS A 138 13.79 -9.20 9.17
N LYS A 139 14.40 -9.80 8.15
CA LYS A 139 14.14 -11.17 7.71
C LYS A 139 14.19 -12.16 8.89
N GLY A 140 13.28 -13.10 8.90
CA GLY A 140 13.19 -14.12 9.93
C GLY A 140 12.70 -13.62 11.30
N THR A 141 12.13 -12.41 11.35
CA THR A 141 11.57 -11.83 12.57
C THR A 141 10.12 -11.35 12.36
N GLY A 142 9.48 -10.89 13.41
CA GLY A 142 8.08 -10.51 13.38
C GLY A 142 7.15 -11.73 13.51
N MET A 143 5.86 -11.50 13.32
CA MET A 143 4.85 -12.54 13.44
C MET A 143 5.07 -13.66 12.42
N VAL A 144 4.86 -14.90 12.85
CA VAL A 144 4.84 -16.07 11.97
C VAL A 144 3.48 -16.15 11.29
N MET A 145 3.49 -16.31 9.97
CA MET A 145 2.28 -16.47 9.17
C MET A 145 1.75 -17.91 9.29
N ALA A 146 0.58 -18.07 9.91
CA ALA A 146 -0.06 -19.38 10.04
C ALA A 146 -1.00 -19.66 8.85
N ARG A 147 -1.35 -20.93 8.65
CA ARG A 147 -2.41 -21.28 7.69
C ARG A 147 -3.74 -20.67 8.13
N LYS A 148 -4.52 -20.15 7.18
CA LYS A 148 -5.84 -19.52 7.38
C LYS A 148 -5.81 -18.17 8.13
N GLN A 149 -4.72 -17.44 8.06
CA GLN A 149 -4.67 -16.02 8.45
C GLN A 149 -5.02 -15.07 7.30
N CYS A 150 -5.26 -15.60 6.11
CA CYS A 150 -5.69 -14.86 4.92
C CYS A 150 -7.04 -15.38 4.47
#